data_152a460afe5d1a08ab442945d0e39b09
#
_entry.id   152a460afe5d1a08ab442945d0e39b09
#
_cell.length_a   1.000
_cell.length_b   1.000
_cell.length_c   1.000
_cell.angle_alpha   90.00
_cell.angle_beta   90.00
_cell.angle_gamma   90.00
#
_symmetry.space_group_name_H-M   'P 1'
#
loop_
_entity.id
_entity.type
_entity.pdbx_description
1 polymer ?
#
loop_
_entity_poly.entity_id
_entity_poly.type
_entity_poly.pdbx_seq_one_letter_code
_entity_poly.pdbx_strand_id
1 'polypeptide(L)'
;EYRIADVGMLVRGVSDVGLRTFVVLLQGTRRHELVALQVKEARQSVLQPYVLPEFRHRGNQARRIALGQALIQSEPDPLLGFSRWRDRDYFVSQLRPVVTSYQRMGPEAMPRYARLCGFALARSHAVTGDRIAIDAYLGDTDSFPKAVARYAVRYADLVEADYTQFVKYVGEAPTTA
;
A
#
# COMPACT_ATOMS: atom_id res chain seq x y z
N GLU A 1 4.52 8.90 28.35
CA GLU A 1 5.69 9.41 27.62
C GLU A 1 6.48 8.23 27.04
N TYR A 2 6.88 8.34 25.75
CA TYR A 2 7.66 7.29 25.06
C TYR A 2 9.07 7.80 24.79
N ARG A 3 10.06 6.91 24.89
CA ARG A 3 11.44 7.16 24.46
C ARG A 3 11.83 6.17 23.36
N ILE A 4 12.75 6.58 22.50
CA ILE A 4 13.32 5.66 21.50
C ILE A 4 14.21 4.67 22.24
N ALA A 5 13.90 3.38 22.12
CA ALA A 5 14.67 2.29 22.68
C ALA A 5 15.67 1.74 21.67
N ASP A 6 15.27 1.62 20.39
CA ASP A 6 16.12 1.11 19.32
C ASP A 6 15.63 1.57 17.95
N VAL A 7 16.53 1.56 16.93
CA VAL A 7 16.24 1.89 15.54
C VAL A 7 16.99 0.92 14.64
N GLY A 8 16.26 0.25 13.77
CA GLY A 8 16.82 -0.66 12.77
C GLY A 8 16.38 -0.32 11.35
N MET A 9 17.20 -0.65 10.36
CA MET A 9 16.80 -0.59 8.96
C MET A 9 16.06 -1.89 8.59
N LEU A 10 14.92 -1.75 7.94
CA LEU A 10 14.13 -2.87 7.45
C LEU A 10 14.27 -2.95 5.92
N VAL A 11 14.83 -4.04 5.44
CA VAL A 11 14.84 -4.37 4.00
C VAL A 11 13.79 -5.45 3.76
N ARG A 12 12.69 -5.07 3.12
CA ARG A 12 11.54 -5.97 2.97
C ARG A 12 10.76 -5.70 1.69
N GLY A 13 10.61 -6.76 0.91
CA GLY A 13 9.75 -6.78 -0.28
C GLY A 13 10.26 -5.95 -1.46
N VAL A 14 9.68 -6.21 -2.61
CA VAL A 14 10.06 -5.59 -3.88
C VAL A 14 9.67 -4.12 -3.94
N SER A 15 8.57 -3.75 -3.29
CA SER A 15 8.04 -2.37 -3.26
C SER A 15 8.94 -1.37 -2.53
N ASP A 16 9.81 -1.86 -1.66
CA ASP A 16 10.70 -1.03 -0.85
C ASP A 16 12.12 -0.90 -1.46
N VAL A 17 12.36 -1.55 -2.60
CA VAL A 17 13.66 -1.48 -3.28
C VAL A 17 14.00 -0.04 -3.65
N GLY A 18 15.18 0.41 -3.22
CA GLY A 18 15.67 1.78 -3.45
C GLY A 18 15.03 2.83 -2.53
N LEU A 19 14.17 2.44 -1.60
CA LEU A 19 13.60 3.29 -0.55
C LEU A 19 14.15 2.89 0.83
N ARG A 20 14.16 3.85 1.74
CA ARG A 20 14.59 3.60 3.12
C ARG A 20 13.38 3.32 3.99
N THR A 21 13.42 2.20 4.67
CA THR A 21 12.43 1.85 5.70
C THR A 21 13.15 1.58 6.99
N PHE A 22 12.69 2.22 8.06
CA PHE A 22 13.21 2.01 9.41
C PHE A 22 12.11 1.46 10.31
N VAL A 23 12.52 0.67 11.28
CA VAL A 23 11.70 0.31 12.43
C VAL A 23 12.25 1.06 13.64
N VAL A 24 11.37 1.77 14.31
CA VAL A 24 11.70 2.51 15.53
C VAL A 24 10.96 1.85 16.69
N LEU A 25 11.67 1.33 17.64
CA LEU A 25 11.11 0.76 18.85
C LEU A 25 11.00 1.84 19.92
N LEU A 26 9.79 2.07 20.37
CA LEU A 26 9.48 3.00 21.45
C LEU A 26 9.21 2.23 22.73
N GLN A 27 9.81 2.68 23.81
CA GLN A 27 9.58 2.21 25.17
C GLN A 27 8.73 3.23 25.92
N GLY A 28 7.59 2.79 26.44
CA GLY A 28 6.76 3.58 27.36
C GLY A 28 7.32 3.60 28.78
N THR A 29 6.54 4.13 29.69
CA THR A 29 6.93 4.25 31.11
C THR A 29 7.06 2.89 31.82
N ARG A 30 6.29 1.89 31.37
CA ARG A 30 6.38 0.53 31.89
C ARG A 30 7.32 -0.31 31.03
N ARG A 31 8.12 -1.17 31.67
CA ARG A 31 9.16 -1.96 30.99
C ARG A 31 8.64 -2.84 29.83
N HIS A 32 7.41 -3.29 29.88
CA HIS A 32 6.78 -4.13 28.86
C HIS A 32 5.90 -3.33 27.87
N GLU A 33 5.85 -2.02 28.00
CA GLU A 33 5.08 -1.14 27.13
C GLU A 33 5.95 -0.76 25.91
N LEU A 34 5.91 -1.60 24.88
CA LEU A 34 6.66 -1.40 23.66
C LEU A 34 5.73 -1.11 22.49
N VAL A 35 6.09 -0.13 21.68
CA VAL A 35 5.42 0.20 20.42
C VAL A 35 6.45 0.23 19.31
N ALA A 36 6.21 -0.51 18.26
CA ALA A 36 7.04 -0.46 17.07
C ALA A 36 6.40 0.45 16.02
N LEU A 37 7.17 1.41 15.53
CA LEU A 37 6.79 2.26 14.41
C LEU A 37 7.56 1.84 13.16
N GLN A 38 6.90 1.95 12.02
CA GLN A 38 7.51 1.87 10.72
C GLN A 38 7.65 3.30 10.15
N VAL A 39 8.86 3.66 9.73
CA VAL A 39 9.19 4.95 9.14
C VAL A 39 9.66 4.70 7.72
N LYS A 40 8.83 5.05 6.73
CA LYS A 40 9.08 4.78 5.32
C LYS A 40 9.35 6.05 4.53
N GLU A 41 10.40 6.01 3.71
CA GLU A 41 10.68 7.08 2.73
C GLU A 41 9.50 7.19 1.75
N ALA A 42 9.08 8.42 1.50
CA ALA A 42 8.03 8.75 0.57
C ALA A 42 8.58 9.58 -0.59
N ARG A 43 8.38 9.10 -1.80
CA ARG A 43 8.74 9.82 -3.03
C ARG A 43 7.50 10.28 -3.77
N GLN A 44 7.71 11.09 -4.78
CA GLN A 44 6.67 11.49 -5.69
C GLN A 44 5.96 10.26 -6.28
N SER A 45 4.63 10.32 -6.37
CA SER A 45 3.87 9.25 -6.98
C SER A 45 4.23 9.09 -8.46
N VAL A 46 4.42 7.86 -8.90
CA VAL A 46 4.61 7.53 -10.32
C VAL A 46 3.40 7.90 -11.18
N LEU A 47 2.24 8.05 -10.56
CA LEU A 47 1.01 8.49 -11.23
C LEU A 47 0.92 10.01 -11.38
N GLN A 48 1.78 10.79 -10.72
CA GLN A 48 1.67 12.25 -10.73
C GLN A 48 1.75 12.88 -12.13
N PRO A 49 2.54 12.37 -13.10
CA PRO A 49 2.52 12.89 -14.47
C PRO A 49 1.15 12.78 -15.17
N TYR A 50 0.36 11.77 -14.78
CA TYR A 50 -0.94 11.45 -15.37
C TYR A 50 -2.12 12.11 -14.66
N VAL A 51 -1.87 12.78 -13.53
CA VAL A 51 -2.88 13.53 -12.80
C VAL A 51 -2.94 14.97 -13.35
N LEU A 52 -4.15 15.52 -13.47
CA LEU A 52 -4.33 16.90 -13.89
C LEU A 52 -3.51 17.86 -13.01
N PRO A 53 -2.94 18.92 -13.57
CA PRO A 53 -1.98 19.80 -12.88
C PRO A 53 -2.52 20.37 -11.55
N GLU A 54 -3.81 20.68 -11.48
CA GLU A 54 -4.49 21.21 -10.29
C GLU A 54 -4.59 20.20 -9.14
N PHE A 55 -4.60 18.91 -9.45
CA PHE A 55 -4.66 17.84 -8.44
C PHE A 55 -3.28 17.24 -8.09
N ARG A 56 -2.21 17.74 -8.71
CA ARG A 56 -0.86 17.28 -8.42
C ARG A 56 -0.43 17.70 -7.03
N HIS A 57 -0.03 16.72 -6.24
CA HIS A 57 0.50 17.03 -4.91
C HIS A 57 1.84 17.76 -5.00
N ARG A 58 1.93 18.89 -4.32
CA ARG A 58 3.16 19.67 -4.17
C ARG A 58 3.58 19.68 -2.70
N GLY A 59 4.87 19.63 -2.43
CA GLY A 59 5.40 19.64 -1.07
C GLY A 59 5.74 18.25 -0.53
N ASN A 60 5.52 18.04 0.77
CA ASN A 60 5.94 16.82 1.47
C ASN A 60 5.13 15.60 1.00
N GLN A 61 5.82 14.61 0.39
CA GLN A 61 5.18 13.42 -0.18
C GLN A 61 4.65 12.46 0.90
N ALA A 62 5.27 12.44 2.06
CA ALA A 62 4.79 11.64 3.18
C ALA A 62 3.48 12.18 3.75
N ARG A 63 3.29 13.51 3.74
CA ARG A 63 2.01 14.14 4.09
C ARG A 63 0.90 13.67 3.15
N ARG A 64 1.15 13.58 1.85
CA ARG A 64 0.19 13.04 0.88
C ARG A 64 -0.25 11.61 1.25
N ILE A 65 0.71 10.74 1.60
CA ILE A 65 0.43 9.36 1.98
C ILE A 65 -0.37 9.30 3.29
N ALA A 66 0.08 10.01 4.33
CA ALA A 66 -0.58 10.02 5.63
C ALA A 66 -2.01 10.54 5.55
N LEU A 67 -2.24 11.66 4.85
CA LEU A 67 -3.58 12.21 4.66
C LEU A 67 -4.46 11.29 3.81
N GLY A 68 -3.91 10.68 2.76
CA GLY A 68 -4.64 9.71 1.94
C GLY A 68 -5.10 8.51 2.77
N GLN A 69 -4.22 7.93 3.58
CA GLN A 69 -4.59 6.84 4.48
C GLN A 69 -5.64 7.24 5.52
N ALA A 70 -5.49 8.40 6.14
CA ALA A 70 -6.46 8.91 7.11
C ALA A 70 -7.85 9.13 6.48
N LEU A 71 -7.88 9.56 5.22
CA LEU A 71 -9.13 9.81 4.50
C LEU A 71 -9.88 8.52 4.14
N ILE A 72 -9.16 7.50 3.65
CA ILE A 72 -9.78 6.28 3.13
C ILE A 72 -10.06 5.22 4.20
N GLN A 73 -9.38 5.28 5.35
CA GLN A 73 -9.57 4.34 6.45
C GLN A 73 -10.69 4.80 7.38
N SER A 74 -11.50 3.85 7.88
CA SER A 74 -12.56 4.15 8.85
C SER A 74 -11.99 4.58 10.19
N GLU A 75 -10.95 3.87 10.59
CA GLU A 75 -10.19 4.08 11.82
C GLU A 75 -8.72 4.17 11.45
N PRO A 76 -8.23 5.37 11.16
CA PRO A 76 -6.83 5.57 10.82
C PRO A 76 -5.95 5.22 12.04
N ASP A 77 -4.73 4.82 11.74
CA ASP A 77 -3.72 4.58 12.76
C ASP A 77 -3.49 5.88 13.58
N PRO A 78 -3.69 5.87 14.90
CA PRO A 78 -3.49 7.08 15.73
C PRO A 78 -2.04 7.55 15.75
N LEU A 79 -1.09 6.70 15.34
CA LEU A 79 0.33 7.03 15.24
C LEU A 79 0.74 7.40 13.80
N LEU A 80 -0.24 7.52 12.90
CA LEU A 80 0.01 7.94 11.53
C LEU A 80 0.51 9.37 11.51
N GLY A 81 1.67 9.58 10.89
CA GLY A 81 2.29 10.88 10.81
C GLY A 81 3.22 11.01 9.62
N PHE A 82 3.81 12.18 9.51
CA PHE A 82 4.80 12.46 8.48
C PHE A 82 5.87 13.41 9.01
N SER A 83 7.05 13.30 8.40
CA SER A 83 8.20 14.13 8.76
C SER A 83 9.05 14.38 7.52
N ARG A 84 9.98 15.32 7.65
CA ARG A 84 11.08 15.52 6.70
C ARG A 84 12.38 15.45 7.47
N TRP A 85 13.29 14.64 6.98
CA TRP A 85 14.64 14.60 7.50
C TRP A 85 15.63 14.79 6.36
N ARG A 86 16.45 15.83 6.47
CA ARG A 86 17.30 16.34 5.39
C ARG A 86 16.45 16.65 4.13
N ASP A 87 16.74 16.01 3.02
CA ASP A 87 16.11 16.15 1.70
C ASP A 87 14.99 15.14 1.42
N ARG A 88 14.59 14.32 2.43
CA ARG A 88 13.68 13.19 2.26
C ARG A 88 12.45 13.30 3.14
N ASP A 89 11.33 12.91 2.58
CA ASP A 89 10.06 12.81 3.27
C ASP A 89 9.85 11.40 3.81
N TYR A 90 9.35 11.28 5.03
CA TYR A 90 9.06 10.01 5.69
C TYR A 90 7.67 10.01 6.26
N PHE A 91 6.87 8.98 5.96
CA PHE A 91 5.64 8.75 6.68
C PHE A 91 5.85 7.70 7.78
N VAL A 92 5.11 7.87 8.86
CA VAL A 92 5.20 7.07 10.06
C VAL A 92 3.87 6.37 10.28
N SER A 93 3.92 5.10 10.61
CA SER A 93 2.75 4.31 11.00
C SER A 93 3.15 3.27 12.03
N GLN A 94 2.18 2.74 12.76
CA GLN A 94 2.44 1.64 13.66
C GLN A 94 2.84 0.39 12.86
N LEU A 95 3.93 -0.26 13.23
CA LEU A 95 4.29 -1.56 12.70
C LEU A 95 3.40 -2.61 13.37
N ARG A 96 2.40 -3.07 12.64
CA ARG A 96 1.49 -4.13 13.10
C ARG A 96 1.95 -5.49 12.56
N PRO A 97 1.89 -6.55 13.36
CA PRO A 97 2.14 -7.89 12.84
C PRO A 97 1.11 -8.24 11.78
N VAL A 98 1.56 -8.90 10.70
CA VAL A 98 0.66 -9.46 9.70
C VAL A 98 -0.03 -10.67 10.32
N VAL A 99 -1.27 -10.49 10.74
CA VAL A 99 -2.05 -11.56 11.38
C VAL A 99 -2.46 -12.64 10.38
N THR A 100 -2.74 -12.22 9.14
CA THR A 100 -3.20 -13.14 8.09
C THR A 100 -2.58 -12.74 6.75
N SER A 101 -2.07 -13.72 6.01
CA SER A 101 -1.60 -13.55 4.63
C SER A 101 -2.49 -14.37 3.70
N TYR A 102 -2.85 -13.83 2.54
CA TYR A 102 -3.58 -14.57 1.50
C TYR A 102 -2.87 -15.88 1.12
N GLN A 103 -1.54 -15.93 1.23
CA GLN A 103 -0.73 -17.12 0.97
C GLN A 103 -1.01 -18.29 1.94
N ARG A 104 -1.61 -18.00 3.09
CA ARG A 104 -2.00 -18.99 4.11
C ARG A 104 -3.49 -19.32 4.09
N MET A 105 -4.25 -18.70 3.17
CA MET A 105 -5.67 -18.94 3.02
C MET A 105 -5.91 -20.12 2.08
N GLY A 106 -6.79 -21.04 2.47
CA GLY A 106 -7.28 -22.07 1.57
C GLY A 106 -8.20 -21.48 0.49
N PRO A 107 -8.40 -22.22 -0.62
CA PRO A 107 -9.24 -21.76 -1.74
C PRO A 107 -10.65 -21.36 -1.32
N GLU A 108 -11.22 -22.02 -0.33
CA GLU A 108 -12.56 -21.74 0.20
C GLU A 108 -12.67 -20.39 0.92
N ALA A 109 -11.57 -19.86 1.45
CA ALA A 109 -11.56 -18.56 2.12
C ALA A 109 -11.38 -17.39 1.15
N MET A 110 -10.83 -17.64 -0.05
CA MET A 110 -10.52 -16.60 -1.04
C MET A 110 -11.73 -15.78 -1.51
N PRO A 111 -12.91 -16.36 -1.78
CA PRO A 111 -14.07 -15.56 -2.17
C PRO A 111 -14.51 -14.58 -1.10
N ARG A 112 -14.45 -14.98 0.19
CA ARG A 112 -14.78 -14.10 1.31
C ARG A 112 -13.76 -12.98 1.46
N TYR A 113 -12.48 -13.30 1.32
CA TYR A 113 -11.40 -12.31 1.35
C TYR A 113 -11.52 -11.31 0.20
N ALA A 114 -11.75 -11.78 -1.01
CA ALA A 114 -11.96 -10.94 -2.19
C ALA A 114 -13.17 -9.99 -2.03
N ARG A 115 -14.27 -10.50 -1.46
CA ARG A 115 -15.45 -9.67 -1.15
C ARG A 115 -15.11 -8.57 -0.14
N LEU A 116 -14.34 -8.87 0.90
CA LEU A 116 -13.90 -7.88 1.88
C LEU A 116 -13.01 -6.81 1.23
N CYS A 117 -12.08 -7.21 0.38
CA CYS A 117 -11.25 -6.29 -0.38
C CYS A 117 -12.09 -5.39 -1.31
N GLY A 118 -13.05 -5.96 -2.02
CA GLY A 118 -13.98 -5.21 -2.88
C GLY A 118 -14.80 -4.19 -2.09
N PHE A 119 -15.30 -4.57 -0.92
CA PHE A 119 -16.03 -3.67 -0.03
C PHE A 119 -15.13 -2.51 0.45
N ALA A 120 -13.90 -2.80 0.87
CA ALA A 120 -12.95 -1.77 1.31
C ALA A 120 -12.60 -0.79 0.17
N LEU A 121 -12.41 -1.29 -1.06
CA LEU A 121 -12.19 -0.46 -2.24
C LEU A 121 -13.40 0.42 -2.58
N ALA A 122 -14.59 -0.16 -2.61
CA ALA A 122 -15.83 0.58 -2.90
C ALA A 122 -16.03 1.72 -1.89
N ARG A 123 -15.81 1.45 -0.62
CA ARG A 123 -15.88 2.45 0.43
C ARG A 123 -14.84 3.57 0.23
N SER A 124 -13.60 3.21 -0.07
CA SER A 124 -12.54 4.18 -0.34
C SER A 124 -12.90 5.10 -1.50
N HIS A 125 -13.42 4.55 -2.60
CA HIS A 125 -13.86 5.32 -3.75
C HIS A 125 -15.07 6.20 -3.43
N ALA A 126 -16.02 5.72 -2.63
CA ALA A 126 -17.19 6.49 -2.21
C ALA A 126 -16.86 7.70 -1.32
N VAL A 127 -15.78 7.59 -0.52
CA VAL A 127 -15.32 8.68 0.35
C VAL A 127 -14.51 9.72 -0.43
N THR A 128 -13.74 9.29 -1.44
CA THR A 128 -12.78 10.16 -2.14
C THR A 128 -13.28 10.65 -3.50
N GLY A 129 -14.31 10.02 -4.06
CA GLY A 129 -14.88 10.32 -5.37
C GLY A 129 -16.34 10.77 -5.29
N ASP A 130 -16.90 11.05 -6.47
CA ASP A 130 -18.33 11.28 -6.62
C ASP A 130 -19.08 9.95 -6.64
N ARG A 131 -19.61 9.54 -5.47
CA ARG A 131 -20.31 8.26 -5.31
C ARG A 131 -21.57 8.14 -6.18
N ILE A 132 -22.21 9.27 -6.49
CA ILE A 132 -23.43 9.28 -7.33
C ILE A 132 -23.04 9.00 -8.78
N ALA A 133 -22.02 9.67 -9.27
CA ALA A 133 -21.49 9.43 -10.61
C ALA A 133 -20.93 8.01 -10.76
N ILE A 134 -20.25 7.49 -9.75
CA ILE A 134 -19.73 6.11 -9.73
C ILE A 134 -20.88 5.11 -9.81
N ASP A 135 -21.90 5.27 -8.98
CA ASP A 135 -23.07 4.41 -8.96
C ASP A 135 -23.82 4.41 -10.30
N ALA A 136 -24.07 5.60 -10.84
CA ALA A 136 -24.69 5.76 -12.15
C ALA A 136 -23.87 5.13 -13.29
N TYR A 137 -22.54 5.19 -13.23
CA TYR A 137 -21.66 4.53 -14.21
C TYR A 137 -21.70 3.02 -14.11
N LEU A 138 -21.72 2.48 -12.89
CA LEU A 138 -21.78 1.03 -12.66
C LEU A 138 -23.12 0.45 -13.10
N GLY A 139 -24.22 1.18 -12.85
CA GLY A 139 -25.58 0.77 -13.18
C GLY A 139 -26.03 -0.48 -12.43
N ASP A 140 -27.26 -0.90 -12.69
CA ASP A 140 -27.90 -2.03 -12.01
C ASP A 140 -27.65 -3.39 -12.68
N THR A 141 -26.73 -3.45 -13.65
CA THR A 141 -26.46 -4.67 -14.41
C THR A 141 -25.14 -5.34 -14.01
N ASP A 142 -25.01 -6.62 -14.31
CA ASP A 142 -23.77 -7.38 -14.12
C ASP A 142 -22.67 -7.07 -15.17
N SER A 143 -22.88 -6.10 -16.03
CA SER A 143 -21.98 -5.82 -17.17
C SER A 143 -20.58 -5.43 -16.70
N PHE A 144 -20.49 -4.51 -15.75
CA PHE A 144 -19.21 -4.04 -15.20
C PHE A 144 -18.49 -5.14 -14.40
N PRO A 145 -19.09 -5.80 -13.38
CA PRO A 145 -18.41 -6.87 -12.65
C PRO A 145 -17.99 -8.04 -13.56
N LYS A 146 -18.77 -8.41 -14.56
CA LYS A 146 -18.40 -9.43 -15.55
C LYS A 146 -17.23 -8.99 -16.43
N ALA A 147 -17.16 -7.72 -16.80
CA ALA A 147 -16.03 -7.18 -17.56
C ALA A 147 -14.74 -7.21 -16.73
N VAL A 148 -14.80 -6.77 -15.46
CA VAL A 148 -13.66 -6.81 -14.53
C VAL A 148 -13.20 -8.25 -14.29
N ALA A 149 -14.11 -9.19 -14.09
CA ALA A 149 -13.77 -10.60 -13.91
C ALA A 149 -13.03 -11.18 -15.12
N ARG A 150 -13.54 -10.92 -16.34
CA ARG A 150 -12.85 -11.34 -17.58
C ARG A 150 -11.47 -10.69 -17.74
N TYR A 151 -11.36 -9.42 -17.41
CA TYR A 151 -10.08 -8.72 -17.40
C TYR A 151 -9.10 -9.36 -16.42
N ALA A 152 -9.53 -9.66 -15.19
CA ALA A 152 -8.69 -10.25 -14.17
C ALA A 152 -8.10 -11.60 -14.59
N VAL A 153 -8.90 -12.47 -15.24
CA VAL A 153 -8.41 -13.75 -15.76
C VAL A 153 -7.35 -13.53 -16.85
N ARG A 154 -7.67 -12.71 -17.87
CA ARG A 154 -6.73 -12.43 -18.96
C ARG A 154 -5.43 -11.78 -18.47
N TYR A 155 -5.53 -10.94 -17.46
CA TYR A 155 -4.35 -10.29 -16.89
C TYR A 155 -3.49 -11.27 -16.07
N ALA A 156 -4.12 -12.24 -15.40
CA ALA A 156 -3.37 -13.31 -14.72
C ALA A 156 -2.55 -14.14 -15.73
N ASP A 157 -3.16 -14.53 -16.88
CA ASP A 157 -2.45 -15.26 -17.94
C ASP A 157 -1.27 -14.44 -18.50
N LEU A 158 -1.46 -13.12 -18.68
CA LEU A 158 -0.39 -12.22 -19.11
C LEU A 158 0.76 -12.15 -18.10
N VAL A 159 0.43 -12.04 -16.81
CA VAL A 159 1.44 -11.99 -15.73
C VAL A 159 2.25 -13.28 -15.67
N GLU A 160 1.65 -14.45 -15.88
CA GLU A 160 2.36 -15.72 -15.95
C GLU A 160 3.32 -15.78 -17.15
N ALA A 161 2.86 -15.31 -18.31
CA ALA A 161 3.70 -15.22 -19.51
C ALA A 161 4.88 -14.25 -19.31
N ASP A 162 4.63 -13.07 -18.77
CA ASP A 162 5.66 -12.06 -18.45
C ASP A 162 6.67 -12.61 -17.44
N TYR A 163 6.20 -13.29 -16.40
CA TYR A 163 7.06 -13.92 -15.41
C TYR A 163 7.98 -14.98 -16.02
N THR A 164 7.45 -15.82 -16.90
CA THR A 164 8.22 -16.84 -17.62
C THR A 164 9.34 -16.20 -18.44
N GLN A 165 9.03 -15.12 -19.17
CA GLN A 165 10.03 -14.38 -19.94
C GLN A 165 11.08 -13.71 -19.03
N PHE A 166 10.63 -13.12 -17.92
CA PHE A 166 11.54 -12.51 -16.94
C PHE A 166 12.51 -13.52 -16.33
N VAL A 167 12.02 -14.69 -15.92
CA VAL A 167 12.89 -15.75 -15.37
C VAL A 167 13.93 -16.19 -16.39
N LYS A 168 13.54 -16.36 -17.65
CA LYS A 168 14.46 -16.67 -18.75
C LYS A 168 15.52 -15.59 -18.91
N TYR A 169 15.12 -14.34 -18.97
CA TYR A 169 16.02 -13.19 -19.10
C TYR A 169 17.04 -13.10 -17.95
N VAL A 170 16.58 -13.28 -16.71
CA VAL A 170 17.47 -13.24 -15.54
C VAL A 170 18.43 -14.44 -15.50
N GLY A 171 17.97 -15.62 -15.91
CA GLY A 171 18.82 -16.81 -16.01
C GLY A 171 19.88 -16.74 -17.12
N GLU A 172 19.63 -15.94 -18.15
CA GLU A 172 20.57 -15.69 -19.26
C GLU A 172 21.49 -14.45 -19.01
N ALA A 173 21.16 -13.61 -18.00
CA ALA A 173 21.94 -12.44 -17.68
C ALA A 173 23.32 -12.86 -17.11
N PRO A 174 24.45 -12.32 -17.62
CA PRO A 174 25.76 -12.62 -17.05
C PRO A 174 25.81 -12.15 -15.61
N THR A 175 26.22 -13.06 -14.72
CA THR A 175 26.46 -12.74 -13.31
C THR A 175 27.64 -11.76 -13.28
N THR A 176 27.36 -10.48 -13.23
CA THR A 176 28.40 -9.47 -12.98
C THR A 176 28.88 -9.66 -11.54
N ALA A 177 30.08 -10.19 -11.43
CA ALA A 177 30.80 -10.35 -10.16
C ALA A 177 31.16 -8.96 -9.57
#